data_09ff1a452dcf008977ab3a555d4dbad6
#
_entry.id   09ff1a452dcf008977ab3a555d4dbad6
#
_cell.length_a   1.000
_cell.length_b   1.000
_cell.length_c   1.000
_cell.angle_alpha   90.00
_cell.angle_beta   90.00
_cell.angle_gamma   90.00
#
_symmetry.space_group_name_H-M   'P 1'
#
loop_
_entity.id
_entity.type
_entity.pdbx_description
1 polymer ?
#
loop_
_entity_poly.entity_id
_entity_poly.type
_entity_poly.pdbx_seq_one_letter_code
_entity_poly.pdbx_strand_id
1 'polypeptide(L)'
;MRFLWRWLKRGLLTVLVVLVLLALPVIRNEAMCRGTPVPQDHTPIVSETRDESRTFTTYPEWHIVHAYADYAHVITQGDPHDFGYLRAISGFWSSLCPLTERADQHGGFTTESKMTIYTIGVSFTAELAMKAMYEETLGRIATWIRGPDHSPLDQLSARQAADYASFLQQTPWYQWDFTADAQALDDAATDAFRDRERRFALGLEYRTKAAYARAIAQAVVATGQDELALRAIVTGLTADQLATILGVTVIQQRPEGIEIEAPRYRELTLILQRIADEGGQLVEIAGNDDILLTAITDGPADLGAVFTFPLQGSTAIRHLIVVKVPELAARLRDLAASGARLEHIHDY
;
A
#
# COMPACT_ATOMS: atom_id res chain seq x y z
N MET A 1 14.27 12.47 45.53
CA MET A 1 14.27 13.38 44.35
C MET A 1 15.32 13.06 43.30
N ARG A 2 16.61 12.87 43.62
CA ARG A 2 17.67 12.58 42.59
C ARG A 2 17.46 11.28 41.81
N PHE A 3 16.85 10.24 42.40
CA PHE A 3 16.54 8.97 41.72
C PHE A 3 15.47 9.14 40.66
N LEU A 4 14.33 9.74 41.01
CA LEU A 4 13.22 10.00 40.07
C LEU A 4 13.68 10.88 38.88
N TRP A 5 14.51 11.89 39.14
CA TRP A 5 15.07 12.77 38.14
C TRP A 5 15.99 12.06 37.16
N ARG A 6 16.75 11.04 37.61
CA ARG A 6 17.58 10.23 36.72
C ARG A 6 16.74 9.35 35.79
N TRP A 7 15.66 8.75 36.30
CA TRP A 7 14.76 7.95 35.49
C TRP A 7 13.99 8.79 34.48
N LEU A 8 13.52 9.97 34.87
CA LEU A 8 12.88 10.92 33.95
C LEU A 8 13.81 11.35 32.83
N LYS A 9 15.08 11.69 33.14
CA LYS A 9 16.07 12.04 32.12
C LYS A 9 16.37 10.86 31.18
N ARG A 10 16.49 9.65 31.68
CA ARG A 10 16.71 8.46 30.85
C ARG A 10 15.49 8.20 29.94
N GLY A 11 14.28 8.29 30.49
CA GLY A 11 13.05 8.16 29.71
C GLY A 11 12.98 9.19 28.60
N LEU A 12 13.24 10.49 28.92
CA LEU A 12 13.25 11.56 27.91
C LEU A 12 14.33 11.32 26.84
N LEU A 13 15.53 10.90 27.24
CA LEU A 13 16.61 10.57 26.30
C LEU A 13 16.21 9.40 25.39
N THR A 14 15.59 8.36 25.94
CA THR A 14 15.12 7.21 25.14
C THR A 14 14.07 7.67 24.12
N VAL A 15 13.09 8.48 24.53
CA VAL A 15 12.08 9.04 23.61
C VAL A 15 12.75 9.88 22.52
N LEU A 16 13.71 10.74 22.89
CA LEU A 16 14.44 11.55 21.91
C LEU A 16 15.19 10.68 20.90
N VAL A 17 15.88 9.64 21.36
CA VAL A 17 16.61 8.69 20.47
C VAL A 17 15.63 8.00 19.53
N VAL A 18 14.48 7.54 20.01
CA VAL A 18 13.45 6.90 19.16
C VAL A 18 12.94 7.89 18.11
N LEU A 19 12.64 9.14 18.50
CA LEU A 19 12.19 10.16 17.53
C LEU A 19 13.25 10.47 16.47
N VAL A 20 14.52 10.54 16.86
CA VAL A 20 15.63 10.73 15.91
C VAL A 20 15.72 9.55 14.95
N LEU A 21 15.66 8.30 15.45
CA LEU A 21 15.71 7.11 14.61
C LEU A 21 14.54 7.05 13.61
N LEU A 22 13.34 7.43 14.03
CA LEU A 22 12.17 7.51 13.16
C LEU A 22 12.28 8.64 12.11
N ALA A 23 12.99 9.73 12.42
CA ALA A 23 13.21 10.83 11.48
C ALA A 23 14.32 10.56 10.46
N LEU A 24 15.28 9.65 10.74
CA LEU A 24 16.43 9.39 9.86
C LEU A 24 16.05 9.03 8.42
N PRO A 25 15.08 8.14 8.15
CA PRO A 25 14.68 7.81 6.78
C PRO A 25 14.10 9.03 6.03
N VAL A 26 13.33 9.87 6.72
CA VAL A 26 12.79 11.11 6.16
C VAL A 26 13.92 12.07 5.77
N ILE A 27 14.87 12.30 6.68
CA ILE A 27 16.03 13.16 6.45
C ILE A 27 16.85 12.61 5.27
N ARG A 28 17.07 11.29 5.20
CA ARG A 28 17.77 10.65 4.09
C ARG A 28 17.05 10.91 2.77
N ASN A 29 15.72 10.70 2.70
CA ASN A 29 14.94 10.92 1.49
C ASN A 29 15.05 12.38 1.02
N GLU A 30 14.83 13.34 1.90
CA GLU A 30 14.92 14.78 1.56
C GLU A 30 16.35 15.24 1.16
N ALA A 31 17.38 14.63 1.73
CA ALA A 31 18.77 15.01 1.45
C ALA A 31 19.34 14.37 0.19
N MET A 32 18.95 13.13 -0.13
CA MET A 32 19.64 12.29 -1.12
C MET A 32 18.80 11.95 -2.35
N CYS A 33 17.46 11.91 -2.22
CA CYS A 33 16.56 11.46 -3.27
C CYS A 33 15.99 12.68 -4.00
N ARG A 34 16.65 13.08 -5.09
CA ARG A 34 16.24 14.25 -5.90
C ARG A 34 16.33 13.92 -7.37
N GLY A 35 15.27 14.20 -8.11
CA GLY A 35 15.23 14.11 -9.57
C GLY A 35 15.53 15.46 -10.24
N THR A 36 15.71 15.43 -11.54
CA THR A 36 15.83 16.63 -12.36
C THR A 36 14.52 16.82 -13.12
N PRO A 37 13.87 17.99 -13.02
CA PRO A 37 12.66 18.28 -13.77
C PRO A 37 12.85 18.06 -15.27
N VAL A 38 11.89 17.43 -15.92
CA VAL A 38 11.87 17.20 -17.37
C VAL A 38 10.75 18.05 -17.98
N PRO A 39 10.97 18.70 -19.13
CA PRO A 39 9.89 19.39 -19.83
C PRO A 39 8.72 18.45 -20.08
N GLN A 40 7.51 18.90 -19.74
CA GLN A 40 6.28 18.15 -19.98
C GLN A 40 5.67 18.66 -21.29
N ASP A 41 5.55 17.77 -22.27
CA ASP A 41 4.99 18.10 -23.59
C ASP A 41 3.50 17.74 -23.68
N HIS A 42 2.96 17.03 -22.68
CA HIS A 42 1.56 16.62 -22.61
C HIS A 42 0.65 17.79 -22.25
N THR A 43 -0.43 17.93 -23.00
CA THR A 43 -1.51 18.88 -22.70
C THR A 43 -2.76 18.11 -22.34
N PRO A 44 -3.31 18.29 -21.11
CA PRO A 44 -4.49 17.55 -20.67
C PRO A 44 -5.69 17.72 -21.59
N ILE A 45 -6.37 16.61 -21.90
CA ILE A 45 -7.57 16.54 -22.70
C ILE A 45 -8.82 16.61 -21.81
N VAL A 46 -8.81 15.88 -20.67
CA VAL A 46 -9.89 15.95 -19.70
C VAL A 46 -9.83 17.25 -18.90
N SER A 47 -10.97 17.73 -18.43
CA SER A 47 -11.07 18.96 -17.61
C SER A 47 -10.75 18.72 -16.14
N GLU A 48 -10.96 17.50 -15.65
CA GLU A 48 -10.69 17.08 -14.28
C GLU A 48 -9.31 16.42 -14.22
N THR A 49 -8.30 17.25 -13.99
CA THR A 49 -6.89 16.81 -13.96
C THR A 49 -6.42 16.57 -12.54
N ARG A 50 -5.43 15.67 -12.41
CA ARG A 50 -4.67 15.43 -11.18
C ARG A 50 -3.19 15.63 -11.43
N ASP A 51 -2.43 15.95 -10.38
CA ASP A 51 -0.99 16.10 -10.52
C ASP A 51 -0.35 14.77 -10.93
N GLU A 52 0.45 14.75 -11.98
CA GLU A 52 1.09 13.54 -12.51
C GLU A 52 2.01 12.86 -11.48
N SER A 53 2.67 13.66 -10.64
CA SER A 53 3.49 13.12 -9.54
C SER A 53 2.71 12.25 -8.55
N ARG A 54 1.37 12.34 -8.51
CA ARG A 54 0.54 11.58 -7.57
C ARG A 54 0.60 10.07 -7.79
N THR A 55 0.75 9.58 -9.02
CA THR A 55 0.91 8.13 -9.26
C THR A 55 2.10 7.54 -8.47
N PHE A 56 3.15 8.34 -8.25
CA PHE A 56 4.30 7.92 -7.44
C PHE A 56 4.05 8.05 -5.94
N THR A 57 3.09 8.87 -5.49
CA THR A 57 2.72 9.02 -4.07
C THR A 57 1.82 7.90 -3.59
N THR A 58 1.08 7.24 -4.48
CA THR A 58 0.16 6.16 -4.10
C THR A 58 0.88 4.87 -3.75
N TYR A 59 2.04 4.56 -4.36
CA TYR A 59 2.77 3.33 -4.06
C TYR A 59 3.19 3.19 -2.58
N PRO A 60 3.69 4.22 -1.86
CA PRO A 60 3.96 4.10 -0.44
C PRO A 60 2.78 3.58 0.39
N GLU A 61 1.55 4.00 0.09
CA GLU A 61 0.34 3.46 0.71
C GLU A 61 0.14 1.99 0.32
N TRP A 62 0.28 1.67 -0.97
CA TRP A 62 0.19 0.31 -1.47
C TRP A 62 1.30 -0.60 -0.96
N HIS A 63 2.50 -0.08 -0.67
CA HIS A 63 3.54 -0.86 0.00
C HIS A 63 3.05 -1.39 1.36
N ILE A 64 2.32 -0.57 2.12
CA ILE A 64 1.72 -0.97 3.40
C ILE A 64 0.67 -2.07 3.16
N VAL A 65 -0.24 -1.88 2.19
CA VAL A 65 -1.26 -2.88 1.80
C VAL A 65 -0.58 -4.22 1.46
N HIS A 66 0.45 -4.17 0.64
CA HIS A 66 1.22 -5.35 0.25
C HIS A 66 1.97 -6.00 1.42
N ALA A 67 2.51 -5.20 2.36
CA ALA A 67 3.15 -5.73 3.56
C ALA A 67 2.16 -6.50 4.45
N TYR A 68 0.91 -6.04 4.55
CA TYR A 68 -0.14 -6.78 5.24
C TYR A 68 -0.54 -8.07 4.51
N ALA A 69 -0.56 -8.05 3.18
CA ALA A 69 -0.80 -9.27 2.38
C ALA A 69 0.33 -10.29 2.56
N ASP A 70 1.59 -9.85 2.51
CA ASP A 70 2.76 -10.68 2.79
C ASP A 70 2.73 -11.23 4.22
N TYR A 71 2.34 -10.42 5.22
CA TYR A 71 2.19 -10.85 6.61
C TYR A 71 1.12 -11.94 6.74
N ALA A 72 -0.06 -11.73 6.16
CA ALA A 72 -1.13 -12.72 6.17
C ALA A 72 -0.69 -14.05 5.52
N HIS A 73 0.04 -13.98 4.40
CA HIS A 73 0.59 -15.15 3.73
C HIS A 73 1.58 -15.91 4.62
N VAL A 74 2.51 -15.20 5.25
CA VAL A 74 3.52 -15.81 6.14
C VAL A 74 2.86 -16.51 7.33
N ILE A 75 1.92 -15.85 8.03
CA ILE A 75 1.30 -16.43 9.25
C ILE A 75 0.25 -17.51 8.95
N THR A 76 -0.17 -17.66 7.71
CA THR A 76 -1.02 -18.79 7.29
C THR A 76 -0.21 -20.09 7.24
N GLN A 77 1.08 -20.03 6.96
CA GLN A 77 1.97 -21.18 6.79
C GLN A 77 2.95 -21.36 7.96
N GLY A 78 3.25 -20.28 8.66
CA GLY A 78 4.24 -20.19 9.73
C GLY A 78 3.76 -19.37 10.91
N ASP A 79 4.69 -18.77 11.61
CA ASP A 79 4.44 -17.98 12.81
C ASP A 79 4.68 -16.47 12.56
N PRO A 80 4.08 -15.59 13.36
CA PRO A 80 4.28 -14.14 13.23
C PRO A 80 5.74 -13.69 13.24
N HIS A 81 6.64 -14.41 13.93
CA HIS A 81 8.07 -14.10 13.96
C HIS A 81 8.82 -14.53 12.70
N ASP A 82 8.20 -15.28 11.79
CA ASP A 82 8.79 -15.62 10.48
C ASP A 82 8.63 -14.46 9.48
N PHE A 83 7.77 -13.49 9.78
CA PHE A 83 7.64 -12.30 8.96
C PHE A 83 8.82 -11.34 9.15
N GLY A 84 9.40 -10.91 8.06
CA GLY A 84 10.54 -9.99 8.05
C GLY A 84 10.12 -8.54 8.24
N TYR A 85 9.78 -8.15 9.46
CA TYR A 85 9.34 -6.79 9.80
C TYR A 85 10.30 -5.70 9.33
N LEU A 86 11.61 -5.87 9.59
CA LEU A 86 12.63 -4.91 9.16
C LEU A 86 12.79 -4.86 7.63
N ARG A 87 12.51 -5.98 6.93
CA ARG A 87 12.50 -6.02 5.48
C ARG A 87 11.33 -5.18 4.94
N ALA A 88 10.14 -5.31 5.50
CA ALA A 88 8.98 -4.50 5.11
C ALA A 88 9.23 -3.01 5.35
N ILE A 89 9.77 -2.63 6.52
CA ILE A 89 10.16 -1.25 6.83
C ILE A 89 11.21 -0.73 5.82
N SER A 90 12.28 -1.48 5.59
CA SER A 90 13.33 -1.07 4.66
C SER A 90 12.83 -0.96 3.22
N GLY A 91 11.91 -1.84 2.81
CA GLY A 91 11.25 -1.80 1.50
C GLY A 91 10.49 -0.51 1.27
N PHE A 92 9.70 -0.06 2.26
CA PHE A 92 9.00 1.22 2.21
C PHE A 92 9.97 2.38 1.92
N TRP A 93 10.99 2.54 2.73
CA TRP A 93 11.90 3.67 2.61
C TRP A 93 12.85 3.57 1.40
N SER A 94 13.18 2.34 0.97
CA SER A 94 14.04 2.14 -0.19
C SER A 94 13.30 2.38 -1.50
N SER A 95 12.02 2.04 -1.59
CA SER A 95 11.19 2.34 -2.76
C SER A 95 10.88 3.82 -2.90
N LEU A 96 10.80 4.55 -1.79
CA LEU A 96 10.46 5.97 -1.80
C LEU A 96 11.49 6.82 -2.53
N CYS A 97 12.77 6.46 -2.49
CA CYS A 97 13.85 7.22 -3.13
C CYS A 97 13.67 7.30 -4.67
N PRO A 98 13.63 6.18 -5.43
CA PRO A 98 13.42 6.24 -6.87
C PRO A 98 12.05 6.84 -7.25
N LEU A 99 11.03 6.71 -6.40
CA LEU A 99 9.73 7.34 -6.64
C LEU A 99 9.78 8.85 -6.45
N THR A 100 10.53 9.35 -5.46
CA THR A 100 10.77 10.79 -5.29
C THR A 100 11.52 11.35 -6.50
N GLU A 101 12.56 10.65 -6.98
CA GLU A 101 13.32 11.07 -8.16
C GLU A 101 12.45 11.14 -9.41
N ARG A 102 11.50 10.19 -9.58
CA ARG A 102 10.54 10.21 -10.67
C ARG A 102 9.50 11.32 -10.52
N ALA A 103 8.95 11.49 -9.33
CA ALA A 103 8.02 12.58 -9.06
C ALA A 103 8.64 13.96 -9.35
N ASP A 104 9.92 14.17 -9.01
CA ASP A 104 10.62 15.42 -9.29
C ASP A 104 10.73 15.73 -10.80
N GLN A 105 10.67 14.70 -11.66
CA GLN A 105 10.60 14.90 -13.12
C GLN A 105 9.29 15.56 -13.53
N HIS A 106 8.23 15.40 -12.76
CA HIS A 106 6.87 15.93 -12.99
C HIS A 106 6.47 17.04 -12.00
N GLY A 107 7.42 17.83 -11.53
CA GLY A 107 7.17 18.94 -10.60
C GLY A 107 7.31 18.61 -9.12
N GLY A 108 7.55 17.34 -8.79
CA GLY A 108 7.80 16.88 -7.43
C GLY A 108 6.54 16.66 -6.59
N PHE A 109 6.73 16.11 -5.40
CA PHE A 109 5.66 15.96 -4.43
C PHE A 109 5.27 17.30 -3.81
N THR A 110 3.98 17.57 -3.71
CA THR A 110 3.47 18.70 -2.94
C THR A 110 3.85 18.57 -1.46
N THR A 111 3.85 19.68 -0.73
CA THR A 111 4.09 19.65 0.73
C THR A 111 3.10 18.76 1.45
N GLU A 112 1.83 18.76 1.02
CA GLU A 112 0.77 17.92 1.58
C GLU A 112 1.04 16.43 1.33
N SER A 113 1.36 16.05 0.09
CA SER A 113 1.73 14.67 -0.26
C SER A 113 2.95 14.19 0.53
N LYS A 114 4.00 15.02 0.68
CA LYS A 114 5.17 14.69 1.49
C LYS A 114 4.79 14.45 2.96
N MET A 115 4.00 15.35 3.55
CA MET A 115 3.54 15.19 4.93
C MET A 115 2.76 13.89 5.13
N THR A 116 1.87 13.56 4.20
CA THR A 116 1.11 12.30 4.23
C THR A 116 2.04 11.09 4.16
N ILE A 117 2.91 11.01 3.13
CA ILE A 117 3.85 9.90 2.93
C ILE A 117 4.74 9.70 4.16
N TYR A 118 5.31 10.78 4.70
CA TYR A 118 6.20 10.67 5.86
C TYR A 118 5.45 10.28 7.13
N THR A 119 4.22 10.78 7.30
CA THR A 119 3.38 10.40 8.44
C THR A 119 3.02 8.92 8.40
N ILE A 120 2.56 8.41 7.26
CA ILE A 120 2.25 6.98 7.13
C ILE A 120 3.50 6.11 7.24
N GLY A 121 4.63 6.52 6.64
CA GLY A 121 5.90 5.79 6.71
C GLY A 121 6.47 5.70 8.13
N VAL A 122 6.43 6.79 8.89
CA VAL A 122 6.86 6.82 10.30
C VAL A 122 5.91 5.97 11.15
N SER A 123 4.60 6.09 10.95
CA SER A 123 3.59 5.29 11.67
C SER A 123 3.75 3.79 11.39
N PHE A 124 3.90 3.42 10.12
CA PHE A 124 4.16 2.05 9.70
C PHE A 124 5.47 1.50 10.29
N THR A 125 6.54 2.30 10.27
CA THR A 125 7.82 1.94 10.87
C THR A 125 7.68 1.68 12.36
N ALA A 126 7.00 2.57 13.10
CA ALA A 126 6.78 2.43 14.53
C ALA A 126 5.92 1.19 14.86
N GLU A 127 4.84 0.96 14.13
CA GLU A 127 3.98 -0.21 14.29
C GLU A 127 4.75 -1.51 14.07
N LEU A 128 5.43 -1.65 12.92
CA LEU A 128 6.16 -2.88 12.60
C LEU A 128 7.37 -3.09 13.51
N ALA A 129 8.04 -2.03 13.97
CA ALA A 129 9.13 -2.15 14.94
C ALA A 129 8.62 -2.66 16.30
N MET A 130 7.45 -2.19 16.77
CA MET A 130 6.82 -2.69 18.00
C MET A 130 6.38 -4.15 17.84
N LYS A 131 5.78 -4.52 16.71
CA LYS A 131 5.42 -5.91 16.38
C LYS A 131 6.67 -6.80 16.35
N ALA A 132 7.73 -6.37 15.66
CA ALA A 132 8.99 -7.09 15.62
C ALA A 132 9.56 -7.33 17.02
N MET A 133 9.62 -6.29 17.84
CA MET A 133 10.13 -6.42 19.22
C MET A 133 9.33 -7.43 20.04
N TYR A 134 8.00 -7.44 19.89
CA TYR A 134 7.14 -8.38 20.59
C TYR A 134 7.28 -9.80 20.05
N GLU A 135 7.14 -9.98 18.73
CA GLU A 135 7.10 -11.31 18.10
C GLU A 135 8.46 -12.02 18.13
N GLU A 136 9.57 -11.25 18.01
CA GLU A 136 10.93 -11.79 18.10
C GLU A 136 11.35 -12.15 19.54
N THR A 137 10.59 -11.75 20.54
CA THR A 137 10.86 -12.05 21.96
C THR A 137 9.75 -12.89 22.57
N LEU A 138 8.70 -12.26 23.08
CA LEU A 138 7.60 -12.93 23.76
C LEU A 138 6.80 -13.86 22.81
N GLY A 139 6.60 -13.43 21.57
CA GLY A 139 5.95 -14.25 20.53
C GLY A 139 6.70 -15.56 20.28
N ARG A 140 8.03 -15.51 20.10
CA ARG A 140 8.87 -16.73 19.94
C ARG A 140 8.80 -17.66 21.14
N ILE A 141 8.82 -17.13 22.35
CA ILE A 141 8.67 -17.95 23.56
C ILE A 141 7.29 -18.59 23.58
N ALA A 142 6.25 -17.86 23.23
CA ALA A 142 4.89 -18.37 23.23
C ALA A 142 4.67 -19.45 22.16
N THR A 143 5.24 -19.29 20.95
CA THR A 143 5.21 -20.35 19.92
C THR A 143 6.03 -21.56 20.31
N TRP A 144 7.18 -21.38 20.93
CA TRP A 144 7.98 -22.50 21.45
C TRP A 144 7.22 -23.31 22.52
N ILE A 145 6.50 -22.65 23.43
CA ILE A 145 5.64 -23.32 24.43
C ILE A 145 4.47 -24.05 23.78
N ARG A 146 3.87 -23.44 22.74
CA ARG A 146 2.75 -24.04 21.99
C ARG A 146 3.16 -25.33 21.28
N GLY A 147 4.39 -25.38 20.75
CA GLY A 147 4.85 -26.46 19.86
C GLY A 147 4.43 -26.25 18.40
N PRO A 148 4.50 -27.31 17.56
CA PRO A 148 4.36 -27.19 16.11
C PRO A 148 2.93 -26.90 15.63
N ASP A 149 1.91 -27.26 16.42
CA ASP A 149 0.52 -27.15 15.99
C ASP A 149 -0.02 -25.73 16.25
N HIS A 150 -0.67 -25.13 15.24
CA HIS A 150 -1.30 -23.82 15.38
C HIS A 150 -2.49 -23.90 16.34
N SER A 151 -2.58 -22.95 17.25
CA SER A 151 -3.71 -22.81 18.17
C SER A 151 -4.94 -22.23 17.43
N PRO A 152 -6.15 -22.33 18.01
CA PRO A 152 -7.35 -21.72 17.47
C PRO A 152 -7.17 -20.22 17.16
N LEU A 153 -6.49 -19.45 18.03
CA LEU A 153 -6.26 -18.03 17.79
C LEU A 153 -5.15 -17.75 16.76
N ASP A 154 -4.16 -18.63 16.57
CA ASP A 154 -3.22 -18.52 15.45
C ASP A 154 -3.97 -18.61 14.11
N GLN A 155 -4.88 -19.59 13.99
CA GLN A 155 -5.68 -19.77 12.78
C GLN A 155 -6.68 -18.62 12.55
N LEU A 156 -7.31 -18.12 13.62
CA LEU A 156 -8.22 -16.98 13.54
C LEU A 156 -7.47 -15.72 13.11
N SER A 157 -6.33 -15.41 13.72
CA SER A 157 -5.54 -14.24 13.38
C SER A 157 -5.00 -14.28 11.95
N ALA A 158 -4.67 -15.45 11.41
CA ALA A 158 -4.28 -15.61 10.01
C ALA A 158 -5.44 -15.26 9.06
N ARG A 159 -6.66 -15.70 9.36
CA ARG A 159 -7.86 -15.32 8.59
C ARG A 159 -8.15 -13.83 8.69
N GLN A 160 -8.15 -13.25 9.89
CA GLN A 160 -8.36 -11.81 10.11
C GLN A 160 -7.33 -10.97 9.35
N ALA A 161 -6.05 -11.38 9.34
CA ALA A 161 -5.01 -10.71 8.57
C ALA A 161 -5.24 -10.78 7.06
N ALA A 162 -5.70 -11.93 6.54
CA ALA A 162 -6.01 -12.11 5.12
C ALA A 162 -7.22 -11.27 4.70
N ASP A 163 -8.28 -11.25 5.51
CA ASP A 163 -9.48 -10.47 5.27
C ASP A 163 -9.18 -8.96 5.30
N TYR A 164 -8.39 -8.53 6.28
CA TYR A 164 -7.92 -7.14 6.37
C TYR A 164 -7.06 -6.72 5.18
N ALA A 165 -6.10 -7.56 4.77
CA ALA A 165 -5.27 -7.30 3.59
C ALA A 165 -6.12 -7.19 2.30
N SER A 166 -7.14 -8.02 2.15
CA SER A 166 -8.10 -7.94 1.03
C SER A 166 -8.93 -6.66 1.07
N PHE A 167 -9.42 -6.27 2.24
CA PHE A 167 -10.17 -5.04 2.45
C PHE A 167 -9.39 -3.79 2.08
N LEU A 168 -8.11 -3.74 2.46
CA LEU A 168 -7.23 -2.60 2.18
C LEU A 168 -7.01 -2.32 0.68
N GLN A 169 -7.26 -3.30 -0.19
CA GLN A 169 -7.09 -3.10 -1.64
C GLN A 169 -8.12 -2.15 -2.25
N GLN A 170 -9.25 -1.90 -1.59
CA GLN A 170 -10.31 -1.03 -2.10
C GLN A 170 -10.80 0.00 -1.09
N THR A 171 -10.59 -0.24 0.20
CA THR A 171 -11.20 0.57 1.26
C THR A 171 -10.14 1.08 2.23
N PRO A 172 -10.21 2.36 2.65
CA PRO A 172 -9.28 2.92 3.62
C PRO A 172 -9.30 2.16 4.96
N TRP A 173 -8.13 1.95 5.54
CA TRP A 173 -7.89 1.14 6.73
C TRP A 173 -8.75 1.53 7.96
N TYR A 174 -9.09 2.80 8.13
CA TYR A 174 -9.86 3.31 9.28
C TYR A 174 -11.34 2.92 9.23
N GLN A 175 -11.82 2.35 8.11
CA GLN A 175 -13.17 1.81 7.97
C GLN A 175 -13.26 0.32 8.36
N TRP A 176 -12.12 -0.34 8.66
CA TRP A 176 -12.13 -1.72 9.14
C TRP A 176 -12.68 -1.84 10.55
N ASP A 177 -13.47 -2.88 10.81
CA ASP A 177 -14.06 -3.12 12.13
C ASP A 177 -13.09 -3.90 13.05
N PHE A 178 -12.06 -3.21 13.53
CA PHE A 178 -11.14 -3.77 14.52
C PHE A 178 -11.83 -4.16 15.84
N THR A 179 -13.02 -3.62 16.12
CA THR A 179 -13.78 -3.98 17.32
C THR A 179 -14.36 -5.37 17.20
N ALA A 180 -14.90 -5.71 16.01
CA ALA A 180 -15.38 -7.05 15.71
C ALA A 180 -14.23 -8.09 15.76
N ASP A 181 -13.04 -7.73 15.23
CA ASP A 181 -11.86 -8.59 15.32
C ASP A 181 -11.44 -8.85 16.77
N ALA A 182 -11.40 -7.82 17.62
CA ALA A 182 -11.08 -8.00 19.03
C ALA A 182 -12.09 -8.88 19.75
N GLN A 183 -13.39 -8.72 19.45
CA GLN A 183 -14.46 -9.55 20.01
C GLN A 183 -14.31 -11.01 19.56
N ALA A 184 -14.03 -11.24 18.28
CA ALA A 184 -13.82 -12.59 17.76
C ALA A 184 -12.65 -13.33 18.45
N LEU A 185 -11.58 -12.61 18.82
CA LEU A 185 -10.49 -13.17 19.63
C LEU A 185 -10.95 -13.54 21.04
N ASP A 186 -11.77 -12.68 21.67
CA ASP A 186 -12.31 -12.96 23.01
C ASP A 186 -13.22 -14.20 23.00
N ASP A 187 -14.06 -14.34 21.97
CA ASP A 187 -15.04 -15.43 21.83
C ASP A 187 -14.40 -16.79 21.47
N ALA A 188 -13.32 -16.78 20.69
CA ALA A 188 -12.65 -18.00 20.21
C ALA A 188 -11.49 -18.47 21.11
N ALA A 189 -11.07 -17.69 22.11
CA ALA A 189 -9.94 -18.02 22.95
C ALA A 189 -10.20 -19.24 23.82
N THR A 190 -9.23 -20.15 23.84
CA THR A 190 -9.20 -21.27 24.78
C THR A 190 -8.38 -20.94 26.04
N ASP A 191 -8.33 -21.88 26.98
CA ASP A 191 -7.46 -21.76 28.18
C ASP A 191 -5.98 -22.05 27.89
N ALA A 192 -5.62 -22.42 26.66
CA ALA A 192 -4.25 -22.65 26.25
C ALA A 192 -3.39 -21.38 26.41
N PHE A 193 -2.14 -21.54 26.81
CA PHE A 193 -1.23 -20.41 27.05
C PHE A 193 -1.11 -19.52 25.80
N ARG A 194 -0.98 -20.13 24.61
CA ARG A 194 -0.86 -19.41 23.33
C ARG A 194 -2.10 -18.58 23.01
N ASP A 195 -3.30 -19.10 23.21
CA ASP A 195 -4.53 -18.37 22.96
C ASP A 195 -4.69 -17.20 23.92
N ARG A 196 -4.36 -17.37 25.21
CA ARG A 196 -4.38 -16.26 26.16
C ARG A 196 -3.37 -15.17 25.79
N GLU A 197 -2.20 -15.56 25.33
CA GLU A 197 -1.17 -14.62 24.86
C GLU A 197 -1.65 -13.89 23.59
N ARG A 198 -2.16 -14.57 22.58
CA ARG A 198 -2.70 -13.96 21.35
C ARG A 198 -3.87 -13.03 21.66
N ARG A 199 -4.81 -13.45 22.46
CA ARG A 199 -5.93 -12.61 22.89
C ARG A 199 -5.47 -11.32 23.55
N PHE A 200 -4.45 -11.39 24.39
CA PHE A 200 -3.88 -10.20 25.03
C PHE A 200 -3.19 -9.29 24.00
N ALA A 201 -2.25 -9.83 23.21
CA ALA A 201 -1.41 -9.06 22.31
C ALA A 201 -2.21 -8.44 21.16
N LEU A 202 -2.96 -9.28 20.42
CA LEU A 202 -3.78 -8.81 19.30
C LEU A 202 -5.00 -8.02 19.76
N GLY A 203 -5.61 -8.41 20.90
CA GLY A 203 -6.72 -7.64 21.47
C GLY A 203 -6.30 -6.22 21.88
N LEU A 204 -5.09 -6.03 22.39
CA LEU A 204 -4.54 -4.69 22.65
C LEU A 204 -4.30 -3.93 21.35
N GLU A 205 -3.70 -4.57 20.33
CA GLU A 205 -3.47 -3.99 19.02
C GLU A 205 -4.79 -3.53 18.39
N TYR A 206 -5.78 -4.42 18.28
CA TYR A 206 -7.05 -4.12 17.62
C TYR A 206 -7.85 -3.03 18.35
N ARG A 207 -7.89 -3.05 19.69
CA ARG A 207 -8.53 -1.97 20.47
C ARG A 207 -7.85 -0.62 20.27
N THR A 208 -6.51 -0.60 20.16
CA THR A 208 -5.75 0.61 19.86
C THR A 208 -6.04 1.11 18.44
N LYS A 209 -6.02 0.21 17.43
CA LYS A 209 -6.38 0.54 16.05
C LYS A 209 -7.81 1.04 15.94
N ALA A 210 -8.77 0.41 16.63
CA ALA A 210 -10.16 0.87 16.66
C ALA A 210 -10.31 2.29 17.22
N ALA A 211 -9.56 2.63 18.26
CA ALA A 211 -9.59 4.00 18.83
C ALA A 211 -8.99 5.01 17.85
N TYR A 212 -7.88 4.68 17.23
CA TYR A 212 -7.21 5.53 16.23
C TYR A 212 -8.05 5.69 14.96
N ALA A 213 -8.63 4.60 14.45
CA ALA A 213 -9.52 4.60 13.28
C ALA A 213 -10.71 5.56 13.47
N ARG A 214 -11.34 5.54 14.65
CA ARG A 214 -12.43 6.49 14.95
C ARG A 214 -11.98 7.94 14.92
N ALA A 215 -10.78 8.25 15.42
CA ALA A 215 -10.24 9.60 15.38
C ALA A 215 -9.98 10.08 13.94
N ILE A 216 -9.42 9.20 13.10
CA ILE A 216 -9.18 9.49 11.67
C ILE A 216 -10.51 9.66 10.92
N ALA A 217 -11.48 8.77 11.13
CA ALA A 217 -12.80 8.88 10.49
C ALA A 217 -13.49 10.22 10.80
N GLN A 218 -13.38 10.69 12.05
CA GLN A 218 -13.91 12.01 12.43
C GLN A 218 -13.16 13.17 11.73
N ALA A 219 -11.83 13.07 11.57
CA ALA A 219 -11.04 14.06 10.87
C ALA A 219 -11.41 14.12 9.38
N VAL A 220 -11.56 12.97 8.72
CA VAL A 220 -11.96 12.87 7.30
C VAL A 220 -13.34 13.47 7.05
N VAL A 221 -14.31 13.24 7.95
CA VAL A 221 -15.63 13.88 7.85
C VAL A 221 -15.51 15.41 7.90
N ALA A 222 -14.56 15.95 8.65
CA ALA A 222 -14.37 17.41 8.78
C ALA A 222 -13.62 18.03 7.59
N THR A 223 -12.75 17.27 6.91
CA THR A 223 -11.93 17.78 5.77
C THR A 223 -12.49 17.47 4.41
N GLY A 224 -13.46 16.57 4.30
CA GLY A 224 -13.97 16.01 3.05
C GLY A 224 -13.26 14.71 2.65
N GLN A 225 -13.94 13.93 1.82
CA GLN A 225 -13.35 12.72 1.22
C GLN A 225 -12.70 13.08 -0.12
N ASP A 226 -11.62 12.37 -0.49
CA ASP A 226 -11.09 12.41 -1.84
C ASP A 226 -12.14 11.93 -2.85
N GLU A 227 -12.09 12.47 -4.05
CA GLU A 227 -12.90 11.96 -5.16
C GLU A 227 -12.53 10.50 -5.44
N LEU A 228 -13.56 9.65 -5.45
CA LEU A 228 -13.39 8.20 -5.61
C LEU A 228 -13.43 7.76 -7.09
N ALA A 229 -13.56 8.70 -8.02
CA ALA A 229 -13.55 8.45 -9.45
C ALA A 229 -12.49 9.30 -10.15
N LEU A 230 -12.11 8.91 -11.35
CA LEU A 230 -11.25 9.67 -12.25
C LEU A 230 -11.70 9.49 -13.70
N ARG A 231 -11.22 10.39 -14.57
CA ARG A 231 -11.55 10.37 -16.01
C ARG A 231 -10.38 9.86 -16.82
N ALA A 232 -10.70 9.17 -17.92
CA ALA A 232 -9.72 8.69 -18.89
C ALA A 232 -10.27 8.84 -20.32
N ILE A 233 -9.34 8.92 -21.28
CA ILE A 233 -9.65 8.91 -22.72
C ILE A 233 -9.26 7.56 -23.28
N VAL A 234 -10.22 6.89 -23.93
CA VAL A 234 -10.08 5.55 -24.50
C VAL A 234 -10.35 5.56 -26.00
N THR A 235 -9.55 4.85 -26.76
CA THR A 235 -9.76 4.58 -28.20
C THR A 235 -9.81 3.08 -28.48
N GLY A 236 -10.19 2.69 -29.70
CA GLY A 236 -10.21 1.28 -30.13
C GLY A 236 -11.45 0.50 -29.71
N LEU A 237 -12.30 1.05 -28.83
CA LEU A 237 -13.60 0.49 -28.43
C LEU A 237 -14.72 1.50 -28.73
N THR A 238 -15.93 0.99 -28.91
CA THR A 238 -17.15 1.82 -29.04
C THR A 238 -17.70 2.22 -27.66
N ALA A 239 -18.52 3.27 -27.61
CA ALA A 239 -19.19 3.68 -26.37
C ALA A 239 -20.06 2.55 -25.77
N ASP A 240 -20.72 1.77 -26.62
CA ASP A 240 -21.55 0.64 -26.18
C ASP A 240 -20.69 -0.48 -25.56
N GLN A 241 -19.51 -0.78 -26.13
CA GLN A 241 -18.57 -1.75 -25.55
C GLN A 241 -18.06 -1.27 -24.20
N LEU A 242 -17.63 0.00 -24.09
CA LEU A 242 -17.17 0.58 -22.83
C LEU A 242 -18.25 0.57 -21.76
N ALA A 243 -19.50 0.87 -22.12
CA ALA A 243 -20.64 0.85 -21.21
C ALA A 243 -20.97 -0.56 -20.64
N THR A 244 -20.48 -1.64 -21.28
CA THR A 244 -20.65 -3.01 -20.75
C THR A 244 -19.63 -3.36 -19.66
N ILE A 245 -18.55 -2.58 -19.53
CA ILE A 245 -17.52 -2.80 -18.50
C ILE A 245 -18.05 -2.28 -17.16
N LEU A 246 -18.15 -3.18 -16.20
CA LEU A 246 -18.65 -2.83 -14.86
C LEU A 246 -17.79 -1.71 -14.24
N GLY A 247 -18.45 -0.67 -13.72
CA GLY A 247 -17.80 0.48 -13.10
C GLY A 247 -17.42 1.59 -14.09
N VAL A 248 -17.58 1.40 -15.40
CA VAL A 248 -17.32 2.44 -16.42
C VAL A 248 -18.58 3.23 -16.71
N THR A 249 -18.46 4.56 -16.64
CA THR A 249 -19.47 5.50 -17.13
C THR A 249 -18.94 6.23 -18.35
N VAL A 250 -19.62 6.11 -19.48
CA VAL A 250 -19.28 6.88 -20.70
C VAL A 250 -19.78 8.30 -20.52
N ILE A 251 -18.87 9.28 -20.62
CA ILE A 251 -19.18 10.70 -20.43
C ILE A 251 -19.52 11.36 -21.75
N GLN A 252 -18.59 11.33 -22.71
CA GLN A 252 -18.79 11.95 -24.02
C GLN A 252 -17.80 11.42 -25.08
N GLN A 253 -18.15 11.65 -26.35
CA GLN A 253 -17.24 11.46 -27.47
C GLN A 253 -16.41 12.72 -27.68
N ARG A 254 -15.08 12.56 -27.82
CA ARG A 254 -14.11 13.61 -28.14
C ARG A 254 -13.38 13.29 -29.44
N PRO A 255 -12.70 14.26 -30.08
CA PRO A 255 -11.86 13.97 -31.23
C PRO A 255 -10.74 12.96 -30.93
N GLU A 256 -10.18 13.00 -29.71
CA GLU A 256 -9.08 12.16 -29.23
C GLU A 256 -9.53 10.75 -28.78
N GLY A 257 -10.83 10.52 -28.58
CA GLY A 257 -11.37 9.25 -28.11
C GLY A 257 -12.68 9.40 -27.32
N ILE A 258 -13.00 8.38 -26.56
CA ILE A 258 -14.19 8.38 -25.68
C ILE A 258 -13.75 8.71 -24.25
N GLU A 259 -14.31 9.75 -23.70
CA GLU A 259 -14.12 10.10 -22.28
C GLU A 259 -14.99 9.19 -21.43
N ILE A 260 -14.34 8.51 -20.49
CA ILE A 260 -14.99 7.68 -19.48
C ILE A 260 -14.67 8.16 -18.08
N GLU A 261 -15.55 7.82 -17.15
CA GLU A 261 -15.31 7.91 -15.71
C GLU A 261 -15.24 6.50 -15.12
N ALA A 262 -14.27 6.27 -14.24
CA ALA A 262 -14.01 4.98 -13.61
C ALA A 262 -13.65 5.17 -12.13
N PRO A 263 -13.99 4.20 -11.24
CA PRO A 263 -13.58 4.23 -9.84
C PRO A 263 -12.06 4.08 -9.71
N ARG A 264 -11.55 4.52 -8.58
CA ARG A 264 -10.12 4.44 -8.22
C ARG A 264 -9.75 3.07 -7.61
N TYR A 265 -8.47 2.92 -7.27
CA TYR A 265 -7.88 1.79 -6.56
C TYR A 265 -7.91 0.49 -7.37
N ARG A 266 -8.21 -0.63 -6.72
CA ARG A 266 -8.21 -1.94 -7.37
C ARG A 266 -9.17 -2.03 -8.56
N GLU A 267 -10.33 -1.42 -8.45
CA GLU A 267 -11.33 -1.45 -9.53
C GLU A 267 -10.79 -0.81 -10.81
N LEU A 268 -10.06 0.31 -10.69
CA LEU A 268 -9.39 0.91 -11.84
C LEU A 268 -8.44 -0.08 -12.53
N THR A 269 -7.63 -0.78 -11.76
CA THR A 269 -6.70 -1.79 -12.31
C THR A 269 -7.44 -2.83 -13.15
N LEU A 270 -8.56 -3.35 -12.66
CA LEU A 270 -9.38 -4.34 -13.37
C LEU A 270 -10.03 -3.77 -14.63
N ILE A 271 -10.52 -2.53 -14.58
CA ILE A 271 -11.12 -1.84 -15.71
C ILE A 271 -10.08 -1.59 -16.82
N LEU A 272 -8.91 -1.05 -16.48
CA LEU A 272 -7.86 -0.77 -17.47
C LEU A 272 -7.32 -2.05 -18.10
N GLN A 273 -7.19 -3.12 -17.32
CA GLN A 273 -6.83 -4.43 -17.84
C GLN A 273 -7.92 -4.94 -18.81
N ARG A 274 -9.19 -4.83 -18.44
CA ARG A 274 -10.31 -5.24 -19.30
C ARG A 274 -10.35 -4.46 -20.61
N ILE A 275 -10.16 -3.14 -20.57
CA ILE A 275 -10.06 -2.29 -21.78
C ILE A 275 -8.92 -2.79 -22.68
N ALA A 276 -7.73 -3.07 -22.10
CA ALA A 276 -6.59 -3.57 -22.86
C ALA A 276 -6.86 -4.94 -23.49
N ASP A 277 -7.49 -5.87 -22.76
CA ASP A 277 -7.82 -7.22 -23.24
C ASP A 277 -8.86 -7.21 -24.37
N GLU A 278 -9.78 -6.26 -24.36
CA GLU A 278 -10.78 -6.09 -25.43
C GLU A 278 -10.24 -5.31 -26.65
N GLY A 279 -8.96 -4.94 -26.65
CA GLY A 279 -8.29 -4.27 -27.77
C GLY A 279 -8.35 -2.73 -27.69
N GLY A 280 -8.87 -2.17 -26.61
CA GLY A 280 -8.83 -0.73 -26.34
C GLY A 280 -7.41 -0.22 -26.11
N GLN A 281 -7.26 1.10 -26.25
CA GLN A 281 -6.03 1.84 -25.97
C GLN A 281 -6.37 3.01 -25.07
N LEU A 282 -5.46 3.33 -24.16
CA LEU A 282 -5.54 4.51 -23.28
C LEU A 282 -4.79 5.66 -23.97
N VAL A 283 -5.37 6.83 -23.99
CA VAL A 283 -4.73 8.06 -24.50
C VAL A 283 -4.24 8.91 -23.35
N GLU A 284 -5.07 9.04 -22.32
CA GLU A 284 -4.82 9.85 -21.13
C GLU A 284 -5.60 9.29 -19.95
N ILE A 285 -5.05 9.44 -18.74
CA ILE A 285 -5.74 9.13 -17.48
C ILE A 285 -5.56 10.33 -16.53
N ALA A 286 -6.66 10.91 -16.06
CA ALA A 286 -6.70 12.06 -15.15
C ALA A 286 -5.85 13.27 -15.61
N GLY A 287 -5.75 13.49 -16.92
CA GLY A 287 -4.94 14.57 -17.49
C GLY A 287 -3.46 14.28 -17.63
N ASN A 288 -3.03 13.01 -17.46
CA ASN A 288 -1.62 12.63 -17.41
C ASN A 288 -1.26 11.59 -18.46
N ASP A 289 0.03 11.49 -18.80
CA ASP A 289 0.57 10.57 -19.78
C ASP A 289 1.63 9.59 -19.24
N ASP A 290 2.03 9.67 -17.97
CA ASP A 290 2.87 8.69 -17.25
C ASP A 290 2.09 8.03 -16.11
N ILE A 291 2.22 6.72 -15.95
CA ILE A 291 1.57 5.98 -14.88
C ILE A 291 2.48 4.91 -14.28
N LEU A 292 2.41 4.74 -12.96
CA LEU A 292 3.11 3.67 -12.24
C LEU A 292 2.22 2.42 -12.19
N LEU A 293 2.80 1.26 -12.43
CA LEU A 293 2.16 -0.03 -12.17
C LEU A 293 3.09 -0.97 -11.40
N THR A 294 2.50 -1.94 -10.72
CA THR A 294 3.21 -3.06 -10.11
C THR A 294 2.85 -4.36 -10.80
N ALA A 295 3.89 -5.17 -11.05
CA ALA A 295 3.75 -6.52 -11.59
C ALA A 295 4.58 -7.51 -10.77
N ILE A 296 4.15 -8.77 -10.74
CA ILE A 296 4.81 -9.86 -10.00
C ILE A 296 5.32 -10.91 -10.98
N THR A 297 6.55 -11.38 -10.73
CA THR A 297 7.15 -12.54 -11.41
C THR A 297 7.53 -13.61 -10.39
N ASP A 298 7.57 -14.87 -10.79
CA ASP A 298 7.94 -16.00 -9.92
C ASP A 298 9.45 -16.10 -9.65
N GLY A 299 10.23 -15.18 -10.20
CA GLY A 299 11.68 -15.08 -10.03
C GLY A 299 12.24 -13.84 -10.71
N PRO A 300 13.57 -13.68 -10.74
CA PRO A 300 14.21 -12.52 -11.35
C PRO A 300 13.83 -12.37 -12.83
N ALA A 301 13.38 -11.17 -13.21
CA ALA A 301 13.06 -10.79 -14.58
C ALA A 301 13.44 -9.34 -14.83
N ASP A 302 13.84 -9.02 -16.05
CA ASP A 302 14.07 -7.64 -16.46
C ASP A 302 12.79 -7.09 -17.13
N LEU A 303 12.06 -6.31 -16.40
CA LEU A 303 10.84 -5.63 -16.85
C LEU A 303 11.04 -4.12 -17.03
N GLY A 304 12.28 -3.61 -16.96
CA GLY A 304 12.55 -2.17 -16.99
C GLY A 304 12.04 -1.46 -15.72
N ALA A 305 12.01 -2.17 -14.58
CA ALA A 305 11.48 -1.63 -13.33
C ALA A 305 12.40 -0.57 -12.72
N VAL A 306 11.81 0.48 -12.18
CA VAL A 306 12.51 1.52 -11.41
C VAL A 306 12.90 1.04 -10.02
N PHE A 307 12.18 0.04 -9.50
CA PHE A 307 12.46 -0.61 -8.24
C PHE A 307 11.91 -2.04 -8.23
N THR A 308 12.57 -2.95 -7.52
CA THR A 308 12.12 -4.33 -7.32
C THR A 308 12.14 -4.69 -5.84
N PHE A 309 11.17 -5.50 -5.43
CA PHE A 309 11.05 -5.93 -4.03
C PHE A 309 10.62 -7.41 -3.95
N PRO A 310 11.41 -8.29 -3.29
CA PRO A 310 11.02 -9.69 -3.11
C PRO A 310 9.88 -9.82 -2.12
N LEU A 311 8.82 -10.55 -2.48
CA LEU A 311 7.69 -10.86 -1.62
C LEU A 311 8.15 -11.76 -0.47
N GLN A 312 7.49 -11.66 0.67
CA GLN A 312 7.78 -12.53 1.82
C GLN A 312 6.95 -13.80 1.76
N GLY A 313 7.54 -14.91 2.23
CA GLY A 313 6.90 -16.21 2.18
C GLY A 313 6.85 -16.87 0.78
N SER A 314 7.47 -16.27 -0.24
CA SER A 314 7.53 -16.80 -1.60
C SER A 314 8.84 -16.45 -2.31
N THR A 315 9.04 -17.01 -3.52
CA THR A 315 10.15 -16.65 -4.41
C THR A 315 9.80 -15.51 -5.37
N ALA A 316 8.60 -14.99 -5.30
CA ALA A 316 8.10 -13.97 -6.20
C ALA A 316 8.74 -12.60 -5.94
N ILE A 317 8.82 -11.80 -7.01
CA ILE A 317 9.42 -10.47 -6.99
C ILE A 317 8.38 -9.47 -7.52
N ARG A 318 8.17 -8.38 -6.80
CA ARG A 318 7.39 -7.22 -7.24
C ARG A 318 8.28 -6.26 -7.99
N HIS A 319 7.78 -5.80 -9.13
CA HIS A 319 8.43 -4.83 -10.00
C HIS A 319 7.59 -3.56 -10.09
N LEU A 320 8.20 -2.41 -9.83
CA LEU A 320 7.60 -1.09 -10.02
C LEU A 320 8.01 -0.58 -11.39
N ILE A 321 7.04 -0.36 -12.26
CA ILE A 321 7.27 -0.04 -13.67
C ILE A 321 6.54 1.26 -14.00
N VAL A 322 7.24 2.22 -14.57
CA VAL A 322 6.64 3.47 -15.10
C VAL A 322 6.42 3.27 -16.59
N VAL A 323 5.23 3.61 -17.07
CA VAL A 323 4.80 3.42 -18.46
C VAL A 323 4.10 4.68 -18.94
N LYS A 324 4.30 5.07 -20.20
CA LYS A 324 3.47 6.07 -20.84
C LYS A 324 2.04 5.54 -20.99
N VAL A 325 1.04 6.33 -20.63
CA VAL A 325 -0.38 5.94 -20.70
C VAL A 325 -0.78 5.43 -22.10
N PRO A 326 -0.33 6.04 -23.23
CA PRO A 326 -0.61 5.50 -24.56
C PRO A 326 -0.01 4.10 -24.83
N GLU A 327 1.02 3.70 -24.09
CA GLU A 327 1.67 2.40 -24.20
C GLU A 327 1.10 1.37 -23.20
N LEU A 328 0.28 1.83 -22.23
CA LEU A 328 -0.18 1.01 -21.10
C LEU A 328 -0.88 -0.27 -21.57
N ALA A 329 -1.84 -0.17 -22.51
CA ALA A 329 -2.59 -1.33 -22.96
C ALA A 329 -1.70 -2.38 -23.67
N ALA A 330 -0.72 -1.96 -24.45
CA ALA A 330 0.27 -2.86 -25.04
C ALA A 330 1.13 -3.50 -23.93
N ARG A 331 1.60 -2.70 -22.98
CA ARG A 331 2.41 -3.17 -21.85
C ARG A 331 1.70 -4.22 -21.00
N LEU A 332 0.39 -4.03 -20.74
CA LEU A 332 -0.41 -5.00 -19.99
C LEU A 332 -0.49 -6.36 -20.71
N ARG A 333 -0.69 -6.35 -22.02
CA ARG A 333 -0.68 -7.58 -22.84
C ARG A 333 0.70 -8.25 -22.86
N ASP A 334 1.78 -7.47 -22.96
CA ASP A 334 3.15 -8.00 -22.97
C ASP A 334 3.50 -8.61 -21.61
N LEU A 335 3.10 -8.02 -20.51
CA LEU A 335 3.26 -8.58 -19.16
C LEU A 335 2.58 -9.96 -19.07
N ALA A 336 1.32 -10.05 -19.50
CA ALA A 336 0.58 -11.32 -19.51
C ALA A 336 1.28 -12.38 -20.40
N ALA A 337 1.75 -12.00 -21.58
CA ALA A 337 2.47 -12.89 -22.49
C ALA A 337 3.83 -13.36 -21.94
N SER A 338 4.50 -12.53 -21.14
CA SER A 338 5.78 -12.88 -20.47
C SER A 338 5.63 -13.73 -19.23
N GLY A 339 4.40 -14.03 -18.80
CA GLY A 339 4.11 -14.75 -17.54
C GLY A 339 4.22 -13.87 -16.29
N ALA A 340 4.41 -12.57 -16.44
CA ALA A 340 4.31 -11.64 -15.34
C ALA A 340 2.82 -11.34 -15.02
N ARG A 341 2.49 -11.26 -13.75
CA ARG A 341 1.12 -10.97 -13.30
C ARG A 341 1.02 -9.50 -12.90
N LEU A 342 0.09 -8.76 -13.53
CA LEU A 342 -0.26 -7.43 -13.08
C LEU A 342 -0.79 -7.51 -11.63
N GLU A 343 -0.28 -6.65 -10.76
CA GLU A 343 -0.72 -6.57 -9.37
C GLU A 343 -1.60 -5.34 -9.15
N HIS A 344 -1.12 -4.16 -9.55
CA HIS A 344 -1.86 -2.92 -9.39
C HIS A 344 -1.40 -1.85 -10.39
N ILE A 345 -2.34 -0.98 -10.81
CA ILE A 345 -2.05 0.26 -11.55
C ILE A 345 -2.30 1.41 -10.58
N HIS A 346 -1.25 2.17 -10.27
CA HIS A 346 -1.28 3.26 -9.31
C HIS A 346 -1.91 4.49 -9.92
N ASP A 347 -3.12 4.82 -9.48
CA ASP A 347 -3.84 6.00 -9.92
C ASP A 347 -3.23 7.32 -9.40
N TYR A 348 -3.91 8.45 -9.65
CA TYR A 348 -3.43 9.79 -9.31
C TYR A 348 -4.17 10.40 -8.12
#